data_89c6de1775b072918d8b5396c1b0741d
#
_entry.id   89c6de1775b072918d8b5396c1b0741d
#
_cell.length_a   1.000
_cell.length_b   1.000
_cell.length_c   1.000
_cell.angle_alpha   90.00
_cell.angle_beta   90.00
_cell.angle_gamma   90.00
#
_symmetry.space_group_name_H-M   'P 1'
#
loop_
_entity.id
_entity.type
_entity.pdbx_description
1 polymer ?
#
loop_
_entity_poly.entity_id
_entity_poly.type
_entity_poly.pdbx_seq_one_letter_code
_entity_poly.pdbx_strand_id
1 'polypeptide(L)'
;MNLQLFATLKNYNFKNLPRDIFSGIIIAAVSIPISMGYAQISGIPAIYGLYGSVFPILFFALFSTSKQFIFGVDAAPAAIVGSALSTLGIAVESPDAMKYVPMIALFAGLWLLLFSFLHADRIVDFISTPVMGGVISGISLTIIFMQIPKLMGSSAGSGEILELLIHIFHAVRTISWLSLGMGIGALL
;
A
#
# COMPACT_ATOMS: atom_id res chain seq x y z
N MET A 1 7.83 24.29 -16.50
CA MET A 1 6.90 23.29 -15.92
C MET A 1 5.60 24.03 -15.64
N ASN A 2 4.62 23.93 -16.55
CA ASN A 2 3.30 24.55 -16.32
C ASN A 2 2.54 23.66 -15.32
N LEU A 3 2.48 24.06 -14.06
CA LEU A 3 1.63 23.43 -13.05
C LEU A 3 0.17 23.63 -13.50
N GLN A 4 -0.38 22.61 -14.14
CA GLN A 4 -1.80 22.58 -14.48
C GLN A 4 -2.57 22.05 -13.26
N LEU A 5 -2.72 22.92 -12.26
CA LEU A 5 -3.62 22.64 -11.14
C LEU A 5 -5.02 22.32 -11.70
N PHE A 6 -5.59 21.22 -11.22
CA PHE A 6 -6.89 20.73 -11.68
C PHE A 6 -7.00 20.35 -13.15
N ALA A 7 -5.92 19.86 -13.77
CA ALA A 7 -5.97 19.39 -15.17
C ALA A 7 -7.09 18.34 -15.38
N THR A 8 -7.40 17.56 -14.35
CA THR A 8 -8.46 16.57 -14.35
C THR A 8 -9.85 17.18 -14.45
N LEU A 9 -10.07 18.39 -13.88
CA LEU A 9 -11.35 19.09 -13.91
C LEU A 9 -11.55 19.93 -15.17
N LYS A 10 -10.49 20.14 -15.95
CA LYS A 10 -10.57 20.91 -17.19
C LYS A 10 -11.47 20.19 -18.20
N ASN A 11 -12.54 20.85 -18.63
CA ASN A 11 -13.57 20.31 -19.50
C ASN A 11 -14.42 19.17 -18.87
N TYR A 12 -14.60 19.21 -17.54
CA TYR A 12 -15.45 18.25 -16.85
C TYR A 12 -16.95 18.44 -17.24
N ASN A 13 -17.62 17.35 -17.57
CA ASN A 13 -19.04 17.37 -17.91
C ASN A 13 -19.86 17.07 -16.62
N PHE A 14 -20.53 18.06 -16.09
CA PHE A 14 -21.34 17.95 -14.87
C PHE A 14 -22.46 16.87 -14.95
N LYS A 15 -22.84 16.44 -16.15
CA LYS A 15 -23.78 15.31 -16.31
C LYS A 15 -23.23 14.00 -15.76
N ASN A 16 -21.91 13.85 -15.65
CA ASN A 16 -21.26 12.66 -15.11
C ASN A 16 -21.12 12.68 -13.58
N LEU A 17 -21.36 13.84 -12.95
CA LEU A 17 -21.17 14.02 -11.51
C LEU A 17 -21.85 12.94 -10.64
N PRO A 18 -23.13 12.54 -10.88
CA PRO A 18 -23.75 11.48 -10.06
C PRO A 18 -23.05 10.13 -10.18
N ARG A 19 -22.55 9.78 -11.36
CA ARG A 19 -21.81 8.55 -11.59
C ARG A 19 -20.44 8.60 -10.89
N ASP A 20 -19.76 9.73 -10.97
CA ASP A 20 -18.45 9.90 -10.37
C ASP A 20 -18.53 9.89 -8.84
N ILE A 21 -19.58 10.50 -8.26
CA ILE A 21 -19.83 10.43 -6.81
C ILE A 21 -20.09 8.96 -6.39
N PHE A 22 -20.93 8.23 -7.13
CA PHE A 22 -21.22 6.85 -6.81
C PHE A 22 -19.98 5.95 -6.91
N SER A 23 -19.17 6.12 -7.97
CA SER A 23 -17.89 5.45 -8.12
C SER A 23 -16.92 5.80 -7.01
N GLY A 24 -16.86 7.07 -6.61
CA GLY A 24 -16.03 7.53 -5.50
C GLY A 24 -16.41 6.89 -4.17
N ILE A 25 -17.70 6.73 -3.88
CA ILE A 25 -18.19 6.05 -2.67
C ILE A 25 -17.77 4.57 -2.68
N ILE A 26 -17.92 3.88 -3.81
CA ILE A 26 -17.51 2.47 -3.93
C ILE A 26 -15.99 2.34 -3.69
N ILE A 27 -15.20 3.18 -4.36
CA ILE A 27 -13.73 3.18 -4.20
C ILE A 27 -13.34 3.46 -2.76
N ALA A 28 -13.97 4.45 -2.10
CA ALA A 28 -13.71 4.75 -0.71
C ALA A 28 -14.04 3.57 0.21
N ALA A 29 -15.19 2.92 0.01
CA ALA A 29 -15.59 1.76 0.80
C ALA A 29 -14.61 0.59 0.69
N VAL A 30 -14.04 0.36 -0.48
CA VAL A 30 -13.02 -0.68 -0.71
C VAL A 30 -11.65 -0.25 -0.17
N SER A 31 -11.28 1.03 -0.32
CA SER A 31 -9.98 1.55 0.10
C SER A 31 -9.80 1.60 1.61
N ILE A 32 -10.87 1.79 2.39
CA ILE A 32 -10.80 1.86 3.86
C ILE A 32 -10.17 0.59 4.47
N PRO A 33 -10.71 -0.62 4.28
CA PRO A 33 -10.12 -1.81 4.88
C PRO A 33 -8.73 -2.13 4.32
N ILE A 34 -8.49 -1.84 3.04
CA ILE A 34 -7.19 -2.05 2.40
C ILE A 34 -6.12 -1.16 3.04
N SER A 35 -6.40 0.13 3.19
CA SER A 35 -5.45 1.08 3.77
C SER A 35 -5.16 0.80 5.25
N MET A 36 -6.18 0.38 6.00
CA MET A 36 -6.01 -0.07 7.38
C MET A 36 -5.10 -1.30 7.45
N GLY A 37 -5.28 -2.27 6.54
CA GLY A 37 -4.43 -3.46 6.46
C GLY A 37 -2.97 -3.13 6.14
N TYR A 38 -2.73 -2.20 5.22
CA TYR A 38 -1.37 -1.80 4.86
C TYR A 38 -0.67 -0.98 5.95
N ALA A 39 -1.41 -0.19 6.71
CA ALA A 39 -0.86 0.46 7.90
C ALA A 39 -0.33 -0.56 8.91
N GLN A 40 -1.08 -1.62 9.17
CA GLN A 40 -0.65 -2.70 10.06
C GLN A 40 0.58 -3.45 9.53
N ILE A 41 0.65 -3.69 8.22
CA ILE A 41 1.83 -4.27 7.57
C ILE A 41 3.06 -3.37 7.74
N SER A 42 2.87 -2.05 7.68
CA SER A 42 3.93 -1.06 7.92
C SER A 42 4.35 -0.94 9.39
N GLY A 43 3.70 -1.66 10.30
CA GLY A 43 3.99 -1.61 11.72
C GLY A 43 3.39 -0.43 12.49
N ILE A 44 2.39 0.25 11.93
CA ILE A 44 1.65 1.35 12.57
C ILE A 44 0.18 1.01 12.77
N PRO A 45 -0.51 1.67 13.75
CA PRO A 45 -1.93 1.44 13.99
C PRO A 45 -2.78 1.68 12.74
N ALA A 46 -3.81 0.86 12.55
CA ALA A 46 -4.69 0.86 11.36
C ALA A 46 -5.29 2.24 11.03
N ILE A 47 -5.56 3.07 12.05
CA ILE A 47 -6.15 4.41 11.87
C ILE A 47 -5.30 5.31 10.97
N TYR A 48 -3.96 5.16 10.98
CA TYR A 48 -3.06 5.95 10.14
C TYR A 48 -3.15 5.58 8.67
N GLY A 49 -3.62 4.37 8.35
CA GLY A 49 -3.94 3.98 7.00
C GLY A 49 -5.05 4.83 6.39
N LEU A 50 -6.05 5.22 7.19
CA LEU A 50 -7.11 6.13 6.73
C LEU A 50 -6.56 7.51 6.37
N TYR A 51 -5.69 8.07 7.20
CA TYR A 51 -5.03 9.34 6.88
C TYR A 51 -4.17 9.23 5.61
N GLY A 52 -3.44 8.11 5.47
CA GLY A 52 -2.64 7.81 4.28
C GLY A 52 -3.47 7.59 3.00
N SER A 53 -4.76 7.26 3.11
CA SER A 53 -5.64 7.14 1.94
C SER A 53 -6.31 8.46 1.54
N VAL A 54 -6.53 9.40 2.46
CA VAL A 54 -7.24 10.64 2.16
C VAL A 54 -6.30 11.72 1.63
N PHE A 55 -5.28 12.09 2.41
CA PHE A 55 -4.41 13.23 2.06
C PHE A 55 -3.62 13.01 0.75
N PRO A 56 -2.95 11.87 0.52
CA PRO A 56 -2.21 11.66 -0.73
C PRO A 56 -3.10 11.68 -1.97
N ILE A 57 -4.32 11.15 -1.89
CA ILE A 57 -5.28 11.19 -3.00
C ILE A 57 -5.67 12.63 -3.33
N LEU A 58 -5.93 13.47 -2.31
CA LEU A 58 -6.23 14.88 -2.52
C LEU A 58 -5.06 15.61 -3.18
N PHE A 59 -3.84 15.44 -2.68
CA PHE A 59 -2.64 16.03 -3.29
C PHE A 59 -2.42 15.54 -4.71
N PHE A 60 -2.61 14.24 -4.95
CA PHE A 60 -2.50 13.68 -6.29
C PHE A 60 -3.54 14.30 -7.25
N ALA A 61 -4.79 14.42 -6.81
CA ALA A 61 -5.85 15.05 -7.62
C ALA A 61 -5.53 16.52 -7.98
N LEU A 62 -4.86 17.24 -7.07
CA LEU A 62 -4.48 18.65 -7.29
C LEU A 62 -3.31 18.80 -8.28
N PHE A 63 -2.29 17.94 -8.19
CA PHE A 63 -1.02 18.12 -8.90
C PHE A 63 -0.84 17.19 -10.09
N SER A 64 -1.61 16.09 -10.16
CA SER A 64 -1.47 15.12 -11.24
C SER A 64 -2.12 15.58 -12.53
N THR A 65 -1.48 15.22 -13.65
CA THR A 65 -2.03 15.36 -15.00
C THR A 65 -2.74 14.08 -15.48
N SER A 66 -2.61 12.97 -14.76
CA SER A 66 -3.23 11.70 -15.10
C SER A 66 -4.73 11.68 -14.75
N LYS A 67 -5.55 11.31 -15.72
CA LYS A 67 -7.02 11.15 -15.54
C LYS A 67 -7.45 9.73 -15.21
N GLN A 68 -6.55 8.76 -15.30
CA GLN A 68 -6.86 7.35 -15.21
C GLN A 68 -6.26 6.68 -13.98
N PHE A 69 -5.17 7.23 -13.45
CA PHE A 69 -4.47 6.66 -12.32
C PHE A 69 -5.12 7.13 -11.00
N ILE A 70 -5.45 6.18 -10.13
CA ILE A 70 -5.92 6.45 -8.77
C ILE A 70 -4.75 6.20 -7.84
N PHE A 71 -4.25 7.26 -7.20
CA PHE A 71 -3.19 7.16 -6.21
C PHE A 71 -3.77 6.68 -4.87
N GLY A 72 -3.09 5.74 -4.23
CA GLY A 72 -3.52 5.21 -2.94
C GLY A 72 -2.38 4.56 -2.19
N VAL A 73 -2.68 4.01 -1.02
CA VAL A 73 -1.73 3.20 -0.27
C VAL A 73 -1.42 1.92 -1.02
N ASP A 74 -0.15 1.52 -1.00
CA ASP A 74 0.33 0.33 -1.71
C ASP A 74 0.99 -0.66 -0.75
N ALA A 75 0.83 -1.93 -1.08
CA ALA A 75 1.35 -3.04 -0.29
C ALA A 75 2.87 -3.12 -0.30
N ALA A 76 3.51 -2.84 -1.45
CA ALA A 76 4.95 -2.96 -1.59
C ALA A 76 5.73 -1.97 -0.70
N PRO A 77 5.47 -0.67 -0.72
CA PRO A 77 6.06 0.26 0.23
C PRO A 77 5.74 -0.08 1.69
N ALA A 78 4.49 -0.51 1.98
CA ALA A 78 4.09 -0.91 3.32
C ALA A 78 4.92 -2.08 3.84
N ALA A 79 5.14 -3.11 3.03
CA ALA A 79 5.95 -4.27 3.37
C ALA A 79 7.42 -3.91 3.58
N ILE A 80 7.99 -3.02 2.73
CA ILE A 80 9.37 -2.55 2.86
C ILE A 80 9.55 -1.80 4.18
N VAL A 81 8.63 -0.92 4.54
CA VAL A 81 8.67 -0.18 5.81
C VAL A 81 8.56 -1.13 6.99
N GLY A 82 7.62 -2.07 6.97
CA GLY A 82 7.46 -3.07 8.03
C GLY A 82 8.71 -3.94 8.21
N SER A 83 9.32 -4.39 7.12
CA SER A 83 10.58 -5.13 7.13
C SER A 83 11.73 -4.30 7.70
N ALA A 84 11.84 -3.02 7.31
CA ALA A 84 12.86 -2.12 7.84
C ALA A 84 12.73 -1.91 9.35
N LEU A 85 11.52 -1.73 9.88
CA LEU A 85 11.28 -1.62 11.33
C LEU A 85 11.65 -2.92 12.05
N SER A 86 11.30 -4.06 11.49
CA SER A 86 11.65 -5.38 12.04
C SER A 86 13.17 -5.55 12.12
N THR A 87 13.90 -5.21 11.05
CA THR A 87 15.37 -5.28 11.01
C THR A 87 16.03 -4.36 12.05
N LEU A 88 15.42 -3.21 12.35
CA LEU A 88 15.87 -2.29 13.38
C LEU A 88 15.46 -2.73 14.81
N GLY A 89 14.76 -3.83 14.96
CA GLY A 89 14.27 -4.31 16.25
C GLY A 89 13.17 -3.43 16.86
N ILE A 90 12.46 -2.64 16.04
CA ILE A 90 11.40 -1.74 16.49
C ILE A 90 10.10 -2.52 16.54
N ALA A 91 9.47 -2.56 17.71
CA ALA A 91 8.20 -3.27 17.89
C ALA A 91 7.07 -2.58 17.10
N VAL A 92 6.15 -3.40 16.55
CA VAL A 92 4.96 -2.95 15.85
C VAL A 92 4.10 -2.10 16.79
N GLU A 93 3.50 -1.04 16.24
CA GLU A 93 2.64 -0.08 16.96
C GLU A 93 3.31 0.61 18.17
N SER A 94 4.64 0.53 18.27
CA SER A 94 5.39 1.20 19.33
C SER A 94 5.47 2.73 19.11
N PRO A 95 5.73 3.52 20.16
CA PRO A 95 5.96 4.95 20.02
C PRO A 95 7.12 5.29 19.07
N ASP A 96 8.10 4.40 18.98
CA ASP A 96 9.24 4.58 18.07
C ASP A 96 8.84 4.29 16.61
N ALA A 97 8.03 3.25 16.33
CA ALA A 97 7.49 3.02 15.01
C ALA A 97 6.75 4.26 14.49
N MET A 98 5.98 4.92 15.36
CA MET A 98 5.25 6.16 15.04
C MET A 98 6.15 7.34 14.69
N LYS A 99 7.42 7.34 15.11
CA LYS A 99 8.42 8.37 14.75
C LYS A 99 9.16 7.99 13.46
N TYR A 100 9.58 6.72 13.36
CA TYR A 100 10.41 6.27 12.24
C TYR A 100 9.62 6.20 10.92
N VAL A 101 8.36 5.75 10.90
CA VAL A 101 7.57 5.61 9.67
C VAL A 101 7.38 6.95 8.95
N PRO A 102 6.95 8.05 9.61
CA PRO A 102 6.89 9.37 8.95
C PRO A 102 8.26 9.87 8.48
N MET A 103 9.33 9.56 9.22
CA MET A 103 10.68 9.93 8.83
C MET A 103 11.12 9.22 7.56
N ILE A 104 10.87 7.91 7.47
CA ILE A 104 11.12 7.11 6.25
C ILE A 104 10.33 7.70 5.07
N ALA A 105 9.05 8.04 5.27
CA ALA A 105 8.21 8.64 4.24
C ALA A 105 8.75 10.00 3.78
N LEU A 106 9.24 10.84 4.70
CA LEU A 106 9.84 12.13 4.40
C LEU A 106 11.11 11.97 3.58
N PHE A 107 12.01 11.07 3.96
CA PHE A 107 13.22 10.79 3.20
C PHE A 107 12.91 10.20 1.83
N ALA A 108 11.94 9.28 1.73
CA ALA A 108 11.51 8.74 0.44
C ALA A 108 10.97 9.85 -0.47
N GLY A 109 10.16 10.76 0.07
CA GLY A 109 9.67 11.93 -0.66
C GLY A 109 10.81 12.85 -1.15
N LEU A 110 11.80 13.09 -0.30
CA LEU A 110 12.98 13.89 -0.67
C LEU A 110 13.78 13.23 -1.80
N TRP A 111 14.00 11.90 -1.74
CA TRP A 111 14.66 11.15 -2.80
C TRP A 111 13.87 11.19 -4.11
N LEU A 112 12.54 11.06 -4.05
CA LEU A 112 11.70 11.16 -5.25
C LEU A 112 11.77 12.55 -5.87
N LEU A 113 11.82 13.61 -5.08
CA LEU A 113 12.04 14.97 -5.58
C LEU A 113 13.41 15.09 -6.24
N LEU A 114 14.46 14.56 -5.62
CA LEU A 114 15.81 14.57 -6.19
C LEU A 114 15.85 13.82 -7.53
N PHE A 115 15.24 12.65 -7.62
CA PHE A 115 15.14 11.88 -8.86
C PHE A 115 14.35 12.61 -9.94
N SER A 116 13.32 13.35 -9.56
CA SER A 116 12.58 14.21 -10.50
C SER A 116 13.47 15.31 -11.10
N PHE A 117 14.32 15.95 -10.29
CA PHE A 117 15.29 16.94 -10.78
C PHE A 117 16.37 16.32 -11.69
N LEU A 118 16.80 15.09 -11.38
CA LEU A 118 17.81 14.37 -12.17
C LEU A 118 17.23 13.73 -13.44
N HIS A 119 15.92 13.91 -13.73
CA HIS A 119 15.24 13.27 -14.86
C HIS A 119 15.43 11.74 -14.85
N ALA A 120 15.32 11.12 -13.68
CA ALA A 120 15.48 9.68 -13.50
C ALA A 120 14.35 8.87 -14.16
N ASP A 121 13.28 9.51 -14.63
CA ASP A 121 12.26 8.96 -15.51
C ASP A 121 12.87 8.24 -16.73
N ARG A 122 13.95 8.78 -17.29
CA ARG A 122 14.69 8.15 -18.39
C ARG A 122 15.29 6.78 -18.03
N ILE A 123 15.64 6.56 -16.75
CA ILE A 123 16.17 5.27 -16.29
C ILE A 123 15.06 4.23 -16.28
N VAL A 124 13.83 4.63 -15.96
CA VAL A 124 12.67 3.74 -15.94
C VAL A 124 12.34 3.20 -17.33
N ASP A 125 12.59 3.98 -18.39
CA ASP A 125 12.40 3.57 -19.78
C ASP A 125 13.31 2.40 -20.19
N PHE A 126 14.44 2.17 -19.48
CA PHE A 126 15.30 1.01 -19.69
C PHE A 126 14.76 -0.28 -19.07
N ILE A 127 13.77 -0.16 -18.18
CA ILE A 127 13.18 -1.35 -17.54
C ILE A 127 12.23 -2.02 -18.53
N SER A 128 12.62 -3.19 -19.01
CA SER A 128 11.80 -3.93 -19.95
C SER A 128 10.50 -4.44 -19.31
N THR A 129 9.44 -4.52 -20.12
CA THR A 129 8.12 -5.02 -19.67
C THR A 129 8.19 -6.39 -18.96
N PRO A 130 9.01 -7.36 -19.42
CA PRO A 130 9.16 -8.64 -18.70
C PRO A 130 9.74 -8.49 -17.30
N VAL A 131 10.70 -7.56 -17.11
CA VAL A 131 11.29 -7.29 -15.78
C VAL A 131 10.23 -6.72 -14.84
N MET A 132 9.44 -5.75 -15.30
CA MET A 132 8.32 -5.20 -14.53
C MET A 132 7.29 -6.29 -14.16
N GLY A 133 6.97 -7.17 -15.11
CA GLY A 133 6.10 -8.33 -14.86
C GLY A 133 6.64 -9.26 -13.78
N GLY A 134 7.95 -9.53 -13.80
CA GLY A 134 8.63 -10.33 -12.78
C GLY A 134 8.57 -9.69 -11.39
N VAL A 135 8.84 -8.40 -11.30
CA VAL A 135 8.77 -7.65 -10.03
C VAL A 135 7.35 -7.68 -9.46
N ILE A 136 6.33 -7.38 -10.28
CA ILE A 136 4.92 -7.40 -9.85
C ILE A 136 4.52 -8.80 -9.38
N SER A 137 4.92 -9.84 -10.10
CA SER A 137 4.63 -11.23 -9.71
C SER A 137 5.30 -11.61 -8.39
N GLY A 138 6.54 -11.20 -8.18
CA GLY A 138 7.27 -11.43 -6.93
C GLY A 138 6.60 -10.74 -5.74
N ILE A 139 6.24 -9.46 -5.89
CA ILE A 139 5.52 -8.69 -4.87
C ILE A 139 4.16 -9.35 -4.57
N SER A 140 3.41 -9.74 -5.60
CA SER A 140 2.11 -10.40 -5.42
C SER A 140 2.23 -11.70 -4.64
N LEU A 141 3.23 -12.51 -4.93
CA LEU A 141 3.50 -13.76 -4.20
C LEU A 141 3.84 -13.48 -2.72
N THR A 142 4.68 -12.49 -2.48
CA THR A 142 5.02 -12.06 -1.12
C THR A 142 3.79 -11.64 -0.34
N ILE A 143 2.90 -10.84 -0.94
CA ILE A 143 1.65 -10.39 -0.32
C ILE A 143 0.76 -11.59 0.01
N ILE A 144 0.63 -12.56 -0.89
CA ILE A 144 -0.14 -13.78 -0.64
C ILE A 144 0.41 -14.49 0.60
N PHE A 145 1.71 -14.70 0.68
CA PHE A 145 2.35 -15.36 1.83
C PHE A 145 2.15 -14.57 3.13
N MET A 146 2.17 -13.25 3.09
CA MET A 146 1.88 -12.41 4.26
C MET A 146 0.43 -12.51 4.74
N GLN A 147 -0.53 -12.81 3.87
CA GLN A 147 -1.95 -12.88 4.23
C GLN A 147 -2.39 -14.28 4.68
N ILE A 148 -1.67 -15.34 4.32
CA ILE A 148 -2.02 -16.72 4.72
C ILE A 148 -2.15 -16.86 6.25
N PRO A 149 -1.22 -16.36 7.10
CA PRO A 149 -1.37 -16.44 8.55
C PRO A 149 -2.63 -15.75 9.07
N LYS A 150 -3.07 -14.64 8.45
CA LYS A 150 -4.30 -13.93 8.83
C LYS A 150 -5.54 -14.78 8.60
N LEU A 151 -5.61 -15.53 7.50
CA LEU A 151 -6.71 -16.48 7.25
C LEU A 151 -6.79 -17.56 8.33
N MET A 152 -5.65 -17.91 8.93
CA MET A 152 -5.56 -18.90 10.00
C MET A 152 -5.80 -18.31 11.40
N GLY A 153 -6.06 -16.99 11.49
CA GLY A 153 -6.30 -16.29 12.76
C GLY A 153 -5.05 -15.83 13.49
N SER A 154 -3.89 -15.87 12.83
CA SER A 154 -2.61 -15.34 13.32
C SER A 154 -2.35 -13.92 12.83
N SER A 155 -1.37 -13.22 13.40
CA SER A 155 -0.91 -11.93 12.90
C SER A 155 -0.35 -12.06 11.48
N ALA A 156 -0.39 -10.96 10.70
CA ALA A 156 0.25 -10.94 9.38
C ALA A 156 1.72 -11.32 9.51
N GLY A 157 2.21 -12.13 8.58
CA GLY A 157 3.65 -12.38 8.46
C GLY A 157 4.37 -11.08 8.07
N SER A 158 5.58 -10.89 8.58
CA SER A 158 6.47 -9.81 8.20
C SER A 158 7.87 -10.36 7.98
N GLY A 159 8.70 -9.66 7.20
CA GLY A 159 10.08 -10.06 6.94
C GLY A 159 10.30 -10.67 5.55
N GLU A 160 11.42 -11.36 5.38
CA GLU A 160 11.81 -12.00 4.13
C GLU A 160 10.99 -13.26 3.85
N ILE A 161 11.03 -13.76 2.60
CA ILE A 161 10.25 -14.93 2.15
C ILE A 161 10.48 -16.16 3.06
N LEU A 162 11.71 -16.34 3.53
CA LEU A 162 12.04 -17.46 4.43
C LEU A 162 11.34 -17.32 5.79
N GLU A 163 11.32 -16.12 6.35
CA GLU A 163 10.63 -15.82 7.59
C GLU A 163 9.11 -15.97 7.43
N LEU A 164 8.57 -15.55 6.29
CA LEU A 164 7.16 -15.73 5.97
C LEU A 164 6.76 -17.20 5.93
N LEU A 165 7.60 -18.08 5.37
CA LEU A 165 7.36 -19.52 5.38
C LEU A 165 7.36 -20.09 6.79
N ILE A 166 8.28 -19.64 7.65
CA ILE A 166 8.32 -20.04 9.07
C ILE A 166 7.05 -19.54 9.79
N HIS A 167 6.62 -18.30 9.55
CA HIS A 167 5.38 -17.76 10.10
C HIS A 167 4.15 -18.57 9.67
N ILE A 168 4.06 -18.96 8.40
CA ILE A 168 2.99 -19.83 7.89
C ILE A 168 3.01 -21.18 8.61
N PHE A 169 4.19 -21.77 8.79
CA PHE A 169 4.32 -23.05 9.48
C PHE A 169 3.88 -22.98 10.95
N HIS A 170 4.20 -21.88 11.63
CA HIS A 170 3.69 -21.63 12.98
C HIS A 170 2.17 -21.40 13.00
N ALA A 171 1.63 -20.63 12.05
CA ALA A 171 0.20 -20.38 11.95
C ALA A 171 -0.61 -21.67 11.71
N VAL A 172 -0.07 -22.61 10.94
CA VAL A 172 -0.68 -23.94 10.73
C VAL A 172 -0.81 -24.72 12.03
N ARG A 173 0.12 -24.55 12.97
CA ARG A 173 0.06 -25.23 14.28
C ARG A 173 -0.95 -24.60 15.25
N THR A 174 -1.31 -23.33 15.03
CA THR A 174 -2.22 -22.55 15.90
C THR A 174 -3.51 -22.16 15.19
N ILE A 175 -3.99 -22.98 14.26
CA ILE A 175 -5.17 -22.68 13.44
C ILE A 175 -6.40 -22.42 14.31
N SER A 176 -7.03 -21.26 14.09
CA SER A 176 -8.38 -20.98 14.54
C SER A 176 -9.38 -21.40 13.46
N TRP A 177 -10.08 -22.49 13.68
CA TRP A 177 -11.08 -23.02 12.73
C TRP A 177 -12.18 -22.02 12.40
N LEU A 178 -12.53 -21.16 13.36
CA LEU A 178 -13.51 -20.10 13.17
C LEU A 178 -13.01 -19.03 12.20
N SER A 179 -11.76 -18.58 12.38
CA SER A 179 -11.13 -17.59 11.50
C SER A 179 -10.94 -18.13 10.10
N LEU A 180 -10.52 -19.39 9.98
CA LEU A 180 -10.35 -20.07 8.69
C LEU A 180 -11.70 -20.17 7.96
N GLY A 181 -12.77 -20.58 8.67
CA GLY A 181 -14.10 -20.67 8.08
C GLY A 181 -14.64 -19.33 7.61
N MET A 182 -14.47 -18.26 8.40
CA MET A 182 -14.83 -16.90 8.00
C MET A 182 -13.98 -16.39 6.82
N GLY A 183 -12.67 -16.67 6.84
CA GLY A 183 -11.77 -16.26 5.78
C GLY A 183 -12.08 -16.92 4.43
N ILE A 184 -12.33 -18.22 4.43
CA ILE A 184 -12.74 -18.97 3.22
C ILE A 184 -14.12 -18.50 2.77
N GLY A 185 -15.08 -18.31 3.69
CA GLY A 185 -16.42 -17.82 3.36
C GLY A 185 -16.44 -16.40 2.77
N ALA A 186 -15.43 -15.57 3.08
CA ALA A 186 -15.26 -14.25 2.50
C ALA A 186 -14.60 -14.27 1.11
N LEU A 187 -13.91 -15.36 0.75
CA LEU A 187 -13.26 -15.53 -0.56
C LEU A 187 -14.20 -16.15 -1.61
N LEU A 188 -15.28 -16.81 -1.18
CA LEU A 188 -16.32 -17.41 -2.05
C LEU A 188 -17.47 -16.43 -2.30
#